data_d424f1779da9d572a72a0410f55564b3
#
_entry.id   d424f1779da9d572a72a0410f55564b3
#
_cell.length_a   1.000
_cell.length_b   1.000
_cell.length_c   1.000
_cell.angle_alpha   90.00
_cell.angle_beta   90.00
_cell.angle_gamma   90.00
#
_symmetry.space_group_name_H-M   'P 1'
#
loop_
_entity.id
_entity.type
_entity.pdbx_description
1 polymer ?
#
loop_
_entity_poly.entity_id
_entity_poly.type
_entity_poly.pdbx_seq_one_letter_code
_entity_poly.pdbx_strand_id
1 'polypeptide(L)'
;MNLHKLFLTNNACYKAGRTITPKGIMVHSTGANNPNLKRYVGPDDGLLGKNQSNNHWNQDKPDGRQVCVHGFIGKLADGSIATFQTLPWNY
;
A
#
# COMPACT_ATOMS: atom_id res chain seq x y z
N MET A 1 5.69 -8.63 -14.11
CA MET A 1 5.42 -7.58 -13.10
C MET A 1 6.31 -7.82 -11.89
N ASN A 2 7.00 -6.79 -11.43
CA ASN A 2 7.88 -6.91 -10.28
C ASN A 2 7.08 -6.77 -8.99
N LEU A 3 7.26 -7.74 -8.09
CA LEU A 3 6.67 -7.68 -6.75
C LEU A 3 7.72 -7.18 -5.76
N HIS A 4 7.40 -6.10 -5.09
CA HIS A 4 8.20 -5.54 -4.00
C HIS A 4 7.43 -5.65 -2.69
N LYS A 5 8.15 -5.77 -1.58
CA LYS A 5 7.55 -5.80 -0.24
C LYS A 5 7.88 -4.50 0.48
N LEU A 6 6.85 -3.77 0.89
CA LEU A 6 7.01 -2.59 1.73
C LEU A 6 5.82 -2.57 2.70
N PHE A 7 5.95 -3.31 3.80
CA PHE A 7 4.88 -3.44 4.77
C PHE A 7 4.61 -2.09 5.45
N LEU A 8 3.34 -1.72 5.50
CA LEU A 8 2.90 -0.47 6.08
C LEU A 8 2.80 -0.63 7.61
N THR A 9 3.96 -0.68 8.27
CA THR A 9 4.08 -1.04 9.68
C THR A 9 3.44 -0.03 10.63
N ASN A 10 3.21 1.19 10.18
CA ASN A 10 2.53 2.22 10.97
C ASN A 10 1.01 2.23 10.75
N ASN A 11 0.50 1.43 9.80
CA ASN A 11 -0.93 1.32 9.57
C ASN A 11 -1.57 0.46 10.67
N ALA A 12 -2.78 0.84 11.10
CA ALA A 12 -3.50 0.14 12.18
C ALA A 12 -3.76 -1.33 11.83
N CYS A 13 -3.99 -1.66 10.56
CA CYS A 13 -4.24 -3.04 10.14
C CYS A 13 -3.00 -3.91 10.31
N TYR A 14 -1.81 -3.37 10.07
CA TYR A 14 -0.56 -4.09 10.34
C TYR A 14 -0.36 -4.26 11.85
N LYS A 15 -0.55 -3.19 12.62
CA LYS A 15 -0.36 -3.21 14.07
C LYS A 15 -1.30 -4.18 14.78
N ALA A 16 -2.50 -4.37 14.24
CA ALA A 16 -3.48 -5.31 14.80
C ALA A 16 -2.98 -6.75 14.74
N GLY A 17 -2.19 -7.11 13.73
CA GLY A 17 -1.55 -8.42 13.63
C GLY A 17 -2.51 -9.60 13.54
N ARG A 18 -3.75 -9.36 13.12
CA ARG A 18 -4.74 -10.43 13.00
C ARG A 18 -4.45 -11.29 11.79
N THR A 19 -4.44 -12.60 11.99
CA THR A 19 -4.16 -13.53 10.91
C THR A 19 -5.43 -14.17 10.37
N ILE A 20 -5.42 -14.44 9.07
CA ILE A 20 -6.52 -15.10 8.36
C ILE A 20 -5.96 -16.24 7.51
N THR A 21 -6.84 -17.13 7.04
CA THR A 21 -6.51 -18.09 5.99
C THR A 21 -7.03 -17.52 4.68
N PRO A 22 -6.15 -17.08 3.75
CA PRO A 22 -6.62 -16.49 2.49
C PRO A 22 -7.39 -17.52 1.66
N LYS A 23 -8.57 -17.12 1.19
CA LYS A 23 -9.46 -17.97 0.38
C LYS A 23 -9.77 -17.39 -0.99
N GLY A 24 -9.29 -16.18 -1.27
CA GLY A 24 -9.54 -15.51 -2.54
C GLY A 24 -8.90 -14.15 -2.58
N ILE A 25 -9.12 -13.45 -3.70
CA ILE A 25 -8.58 -12.12 -3.94
C ILE A 25 -9.74 -11.18 -4.25
N MET A 26 -9.77 -10.03 -3.56
CA MET A 26 -10.69 -8.95 -3.88
C MET A 26 -9.92 -7.79 -4.49
N VAL A 27 -10.33 -7.33 -5.66
CA VAL A 27 -9.69 -6.23 -6.37
C VAL A 27 -10.53 -4.97 -6.22
N HIS A 28 -9.88 -3.89 -5.79
CA HIS A 28 -10.52 -2.58 -5.61
C HIS A 28 -9.83 -1.55 -6.50
N SER A 29 -10.60 -0.57 -6.99
CA SER A 29 -10.01 0.68 -7.46
C SER A 29 -9.88 1.63 -6.28
N THR A 30 -8.84 2.51 -6.32
CA THR A 30 -8.58 3.42 -5.22
C THR A 30 -9.58 4.56 -5.09
N GLY A 31 -10.25 4.91 -6.18
CA GLY A 31 -11.14 6.06 -6.23
C GLY A 31 -10.43 7.41 -6.24
N ALA A 32 -9.14 7.46 -5.98
CA ALA A 32 -8.38 8.71 -5.91
C ALA A 32 -7.90 9.20 -7.28
N ASN A 33 -8.11 8.44 -8.36
CA ASN A 33 -7.70 8.75 -9.71
C ASN A 33 -6.21 9.12 -9.82
N ASN A 34 -5.37 8.45 -9.05
CA ASN A 34 -3.92 8.68 -9.02
C ASN A 34 -3.21 7.35 -9.24
N PRO A 35 -2.50 7.17 -10.38
CA PRO A 35 -1.83 5.91 -10.70
C PRO A 35 -0.50 5.73 -9.98
N ASN A 36 0.03 6.76 -9.31
CA ASN A 36 1.36 6.72 -8.72
C ASN A 36 1.32 6.03 -7.35
N LEU A 37 2.15 5.00 -7.18
CA LEU A 37 2.20 4.25 -5.92
C LEU A 37 2.61 5.11 -4.73
N LYS A 38 3.39 6.15 -4.94
CA LYS A 38 3.80 7.06 -3.86
C LYS A 38 2.64 7.71 -3.12
N ARG A 39 1.45 7.77 -3.74
CA ARG A 39 0.24 8.28 -3.09
C ARG A 39 -0.21 7.40 -1.94
N TYR A 40 0.02 6.08 -2.05
CA TYR A 40 -0.53 5.09 -1.13
C TYR A 40 0.53 4.40 -0.30
N VAL A 41 1.67 4.10 -0.89
CA VAL A 41 2.74 3.30 -0.28
C VAL A 41 3.86 4.23 0.15
N GLY A 42 4.25 4.13 1.39
CA GLY A 42 5.35 4.95 1.93
C GLY A 42 5.98 4.32 3.15
N PRO A 43 7.11 4.85 3.60
CA PRO A 43 7.93 5.86 2.94
C PRO A 43 8.60 5.35 1.66
N ASP A 44 9.20 6.27 0.88
CA ASP A 44 9.91 5.95 -0.36
C ASP A 44 11.07 4.99 -0.10
N ASP A 45 11.10 3.90 -0.86
CA ASP A 45 12.16 2.89 -0.78
C ASP A 45 13.24 3.09 -1.85
N GLY A 46 13.23 4.25 -2.53
CA GLY A 46 14.12 4.57 -3.64
C GLY A 46 13.51 4.33 -5.01
N LEU A 47 12.33 3.70 -5.09
CA LEU A 47 11.63 3.39 -6.34
C LEU A 47 10.34 4.18 -6.49
N LEU A 48 9.68 4.52 -5.39
CA LEU A 48 8.32 5.06 -5.40
C LEU A 48 8.27 6.55 -5.72
N GLY A 49 9.23 7.31 -5.21
CA GLY A 49 9.19 8.76 -5.21
C GLY A 49 8.63 9.33 -3.91
N LYS A 50 8.83 10.62 -3.71
CA LYS A 50 8.46 11.29 -2.46
C LYS A 50 6.96 11.61 -2.43
N ASN A 51 6.29 11.24 -1.34
CA ASN A 51 4.94 11.67 -1.05
C ASN A 51 4.99 13.00 -0.31
N GLN A 52 4.66 14.08 -1.01
CA GLN A 52 4.78 15.44 -0.47
C GLN A 52 3.60 15.86 0.40
N SER A 53 2.46 15.17 0.27
CA SER A 53 1.23 15.51 0.99
C SER A 53 1.04 14.70 2.27
N ASN A 54 1.96 13.81 2.59
CA ASN A 54 1.90 12.90 3.74
C ASN A 54 0.56 12.16 3.83
N ASN A 55 0.07 11.70 2.69
CA ASN A 55 -1.23 11.03 2.58
C ASN A 55 -1.12 9.57 2.17
N HIS A 56 0.08 8.97 2.28
CA HIS A 56 0.25 7.53 2.08
C HIS A 56 -0.41 6.74 3.23
N TRP A 57 -0.55 5.45 3.01
CA TRP A 57 -1.31 4.60 3.94
C TRP A 57 -0.48 4.01 5.09
N ASN A 58 0.80 4.32 5.16
CA ASN A 58 1.66 3.90 6.29
C ASN A 58 1.44 4.81 7.51
N GLN A 59 0.19 4.95 7.90
CA GLN A 59 -0.29 5.77 9.02
C GLN A 59 -1.43 5.03 9.71
N ASP A 60 -1.74 5.40 10.94
CA ASP A 60 -2.78 4.74 11.71
C ASP A 60 -4.18 4.88 11.06
N LYS A 61 -4.47 6.06 10.53
CA LYS A 61 -5.78 6.35 9.92
C LYS A 61 -5.60 7.05 8.57
N PRO A 62 -5.21 6.32 7.52
CA PRO A 62 -5.13 6.94 6.19
C PRO A 62 -6.51 7.43 5.77
N ASP A 63 -6.56 8.68 5.29
CA ASP A 63 -7.80 9.35 4.92
C ASP A 63 -8.86 9.34 6.03
N GLY A 64 -8.42 9.34 7.30
CA GLY A 64 -9.29 9.38 8.47
C GLY A 64 -9.90 8.05 8.89
N ARG A 65 -9.52 6.93 8.26
CA ARG A 65 -10.06 5.59 8.57
C ARG A 65 -8.94 4.58 8.80
N GLN A 66 -9.21 3.61 9.66
CA GLN A 66 -8.28 2.49 9.91
C GLN A 66 -8.47 1.43 8.84
N VAL A 67 -7.87 1.63 7.67
CA VAL A 67 -8.03 0.75 6.51
C VAL A 67 -6.66 0.41 5.91
N CYS A 68 -6.60 -0.74 5.26
CA CYS A 68 -5.45 -1.13 4.46
C CYS A 68 -5.85 -2.19 3.45
N VAL A 69 -4.95 -2.47 2.51
CA VAL A 69 -5.06 -3.57 1.56
C VAL A 69 -3.74 -4.34 1.58
N HIS A 70 -3.75 -5.56 1.04
CA HIS A 70 -2.57 -6.43 1.01
C HIS A 70 -1.53 -6.00 -0.01
N GLY A 71 -1.94 -5.29 -1.05
CA GLY A 71 -1.01 -4.82 -2.07
C GLY A 71 -1.61 -3.74 -2.95
N PHE A 72 -0.74 -2.97 -3.57
CA PHE A 72 -1.07 -1.95 -4.56
C PHE A 72 -0.37 -2.25 -5.87
N ILE A 73 -1.06 -2.05 -6.98
CA ILE A 73 -0.50 -2.10 -8.32
C ILE A 73 -0.57 -0.69 -8.90
N GLY A 74 0.55 -0.18 -9.36
CA GLY A 74 0.59 1.18 -9.90
C GLY A 74 1.97 1.56 -10.42
N LYS A 75 2.17 2.88 -10.61
CA LYS A 75 3.39 3.41 -11.21
C LYS A 75 4.45 3.75 -10.16
N LEU A 76 5.70 3.38 -10.47
CA LEU A 76 6.89 3.83 -9.77
C LEU A 76 7.23 5.27 -10.19
N ALA A 77 8.28 5.83 -9.57
CA ALA A 77 8.75 7.19 -9.89
C ALA A 77 9.19 7.33 -11.36
N ASP A 78 9.70 6.24 -11.97
CA ASP A 78 10.12 6.22 -13.37
C ASP A 78 8.99 5.97 -14.36
N GLY A 79 7.75 5.80 -13.87
CA GLY A 79 6.58 5.54 -14.71
C GLY A 79 6.33 4.07 -15.04
N SER A 80 7.20 3.15 -14.63
CA SER A 80 6.96 1.72 -14.83
C SER A 80 5.93 1.19 -13.85
N ILE A 81 5.28 0.08 -14.21
CA ILE A 81 4.25 -0.56 -13.37
C ILE A 81 4.89 -1.59 -12.47
N ALA A 82 4.49 -1.58 -11.19
CA ALA A 82 4.94 -2.56 -10.21
C ALA A 82 3.84 -2.87 -9.20
N THR A 83 4.02 -3.96 -8.45
CA THR A 83 3.16 -4.37 -7.35
C THR A 83 3.93 -4.24 -6.05
N PHE A 84 3.34 -3.59 -5.05
CA PHE A 84 3.91 -3.51 -3.70
C PHE A 84 3.02 -4.27 -2.73
N GLN A 85 3.58 -5.27 -2.09
CA GLN A 85 2.92 -5.96 -0.98
C GLN A 85 3.05 -5.11 0.28
N THR A 86 1.94 -4.74 0.88
CA THR A 86 1.88 -3.80 2.01
C THR A 86 1.50 -4.47 3.32
N LEU A 87 0.94 -5.67 3.27
CA LEU A 87 0.64 -6.50 4.43
C LEU A 87 1.08 -7.94 4.13
N PRO A 88 1.44 -8.72 5.17
CA PRO A 88 1.54 -10.17 5.01
C PRO A 88 0.23 -10.72 4.44
N TRP A 89 0.32 -11.70 3.54
CA TRP A 89 -0.87 -12.23 2.86
C TRP A 89 -1.90 -12.83 3.82
N ASN A 90 -1.46 -13.25 4.99
CA ASN A 90 -2.33 -13.90 5.98
C ASN A 90 -2.82 -12.95 7.09
N TYR A 91 -2.68 -11.65 6.88
CA TYR A 91 -3.21 -10.66 7.83
C TYR A 91 -4.64 -10.26 7.52
#